data_9ed3af3fbeb68a04e8646e2bce99b277
#
_entry.id   9ed3af3fbeb68a04e8646e2bce99b277
#
_cell.length_a   1.000
_cell.length_b   1.000
_cell.length_c   1.000
_cell.angle_alpha   90.00
_cell.angle_beta   90.00
_cell.angle_gamma   90.00
#
_symmetry.space_group_name_H-M   'P 1'
#
loop_
_entity.id
_entity.type
_entity.pdbx_description
1 polymer ?
#
loop_
_entity_poly.entity_id
_entity_poly.type
_entity_poly.pdbx_seq_one_letter_code
_entity_poly.pdbx_strand_id
1 'polypeptide(L)'
;MKKFNDGGGAGGKKIELDTQDNKADATETVNAYNKLTEEGIVGVIGALTSTNTVALAQASAADNLPTVAPAATAADVVTQGKNTYRACFTDPEQGVVMADFAAKQGYKTVGTIYNSGGDYEKGVNAAFCEACPKVGITVTDQQGYSAGDVDFKGLLTTIIATNPDAIFCPNYFNDVGKIVTQGRELGFKGPFLGADGWDGIIGGDQEYASAEDLAGCFYDSSFTTSSEDQKVKDFIKAFGDANDGAKPDNFAALAYDAAAILLQAIKKVEEAGDKKAGSEDYKQAVIDAIAGNTVEGITGKISYAGTGDPKKSILILSFGNDGSVSVVDTIEPE
;
A
#
# COMPACT_ATOMS: atom_id res chain seq x y z
N MET A 1 -16.22 -9.99 -5.35
CA MET A 1 -17.13 -11.10 -4.98
C MET A 1 -18.20 -11.39 -6.03
N LYS A 2 -19.10 -10.45 -6.38
CA LYS A 2 -20.22 -10.72 -7.31
C LYS A 2 -19.75 -11.38 -8.62
N LYS A 3 -18.79 -10.75 -9.32
CA LYS A 3 -18.21 -11.26 -10.58
C LYS A 3 -17.65 -12.70 -10.43
N PHE A 4 -16.99 -12.99 -9.33
CA PHE A 4 -16.43 -14.31 -9.04
C PHE A 4 -17.52 -15.36 -8.86
N ASN A 5 -18.54 -15.02 -8.05
CA ASN A 5 -19.69 -15.91 -7.80
C ASN A 5 -20.55 -16.15 -9.06
N ASP A 6 -20.78 -15.11 -9.86
CA ASP A 6 -21.53 -15.21 -11.12
C ASP A 6 -20.74 -16.06 -12.16
N GLY A 7 -19.41 -16.10 -12.07
CA GLY A 7 -18.52 -16.96 -12.86
C GLY A 7 -18.41 -18.42 -12.39
N GLY A 8 -19.26 -18.85 -11.45
CA GLY A 8 -19.31 -20.22 -10.93
C GLY A 8 -18.68 -20.42 -9.55
N GLY A 9 -18.13 -19.35 -8.94
CA GLY A 9 -17.57 -19.39 -7.59
C GLY A 9 -16.37 -20.32 -7.45
N ALA A 10 -16.19 -20.92 -6.29
CA ALA A 10 -15.13 -21.87 -5.97
C ALA A 10 -15.70 -23.29 -6.01
N GLY A 11 -15.41 -24.06 -7.08
CA GLY A 11 -15.91 -25.42 -7.24
C GLY A 11 -17.45 -25.50 -7.20
N GLY A 12 -18.16 -24.50 -7.74
CA GLY A 12 -19.64 -24.40 -7.70
C GLY A 12 -20.20 -23.82 -6.39
N LYS A 13 -19.36 -23.54 -5.40
CA LYS A 13 -19.76 -22.87 -4.14
C LYS A 13 -19.60 -21.37 -4.25
N LYS A 14 -20.55 -20.63 -3.67
CA LYS A 14 -20.42 -19.17 -3.53
C LYS A 14 -19.53 -18.81 -2.38
N ILE A 15 -18.76 -17.74 -2.54
CA ILE A 15 -17.99 -17.11 -1.47
C ILE A 15 -18.84 -15.98 -0.89
N GLU A 16 -18.99 -15.96 0.42
CA GLU A 16 -19.55 -14.86 1.18
C GLU A 16 -18.43 -13.99 1.74
N LEU A 17 -18.64 -12.68 1.80
CA LEU A 17 -17.71 -11.71 2.36
C LEU A 17 -18.34 -11.17 3.64
N ASP A 18 -17.67 -11.41 4.76
CA ASP A 18 -17.92 -10.70 6.01
C ASP A 18 -16.90 -9.56 6.14
N THR A 19 -17.37 -8.36 6.49
CA THR A 19 -16.54 -7.17 6.60
C THR A 19 -16.63 -6.60 8.00
N GLN A 20 -15.48 -6.40 8.64
CA GLN A 20 -15.35 -5.78 9.94
C GLN A 20 -14.50 -4.51 9.84
N ASP A 21 -14.94 -3.45 10.52
CA ASP A 21 -14.18 -2.21 10.65
C ASP A 21 -13.20 -2.33 11.83
N ASN A 22 -11.91 -2.22 11.55
CA ASN A 22 -10.84 -2.24 12.56
C ASN A 22 -10.49 -0.85 13.11
N LYS A 23 -11.19 0.21 12.66
CA LYS A 23 -11.01 1.61 13.11
C LYS A 23 -9.55 2.12 13.01
N ALA A 24 -8.76 1.54 12.14
CA ALA A 24 -7.33 1.80 12.02
C ALA A 24 -6.53 1.61 13.34
N ASP A 25 -6.97 0.67 14.19
CA ASP A 25 -6.38 0.35 15.49
C ASP A 25 -5.94 -1.12 15.55
N ALA A 26 -4.74 -1.39 16.09
CA ALA A 26 -4.18 -2.74 16.14
C ALA A 26 -4.96 -3.67 17.06
N THR A 27 -5.49 -3.17 18.19
CA THR A 27 -6.31 -3.96 19.12
C THR A 27 -7.66 -4.30 18.50
N GLU A 28 -8.32 -3.31 17.87
CA GLU A 28 -9.57 -3.51 17.16
C GLU A 28 -9.39 -4.46 15.96
N THR A 29 -8.22 -4.45 15.32
CA THR A 29 -7.89 -5.42 14.26
C THR A 29 -7.90 -6.86 14.78
N VAL A 30 -7.29 -7.11 15.93
CA VAL A 30 -7.30 -8.44 16.57
C VAL A 30 -8.72 -8.81 17.03
N ASN A 31 -9.48 -7.87 17.56
CA ASN A 31 -10.89 -8.10 17.96
C ASN A 31 -11.75 -8.47 16.75
N ALA A 32 -11.61 -7.73 15.64
CA ALA A 32 -12.31 -8.02 14.39
C ALA A 32 -11.93 -9.40 13.83
N TYR A 33 -10.64 -9.75 13.86
CA TYR A 33 -10.13 -11.07 13.46
C TYR A 33 -10.77 -12.19 14.28
N ASN A 34 -10.75 -12.08 15.62
CA ASN A 34 -11.35 -13.09 16.52
C ASN A 34 -12.83 -13.29 16.23
N LYS A 35 -13.57 -12.20 16.00
CA LYS A 35 -15.00 -12.28 15.64
C LYS A 35 -15.20 -13.02 14.31
N LEU A 36 -14.39 -12.70 13.29
CA LEU A 36 -14.47 -13.37 11.98
C LEU A 36 -14.14 -14.88 12.09
N THR A 37 -13.18 -15.27 12.94
CA THR A 37 -12.83 -16.69 13.14
C THR A 37 -13.95 -17.48 13.81
N GLU A 38 -14.73 -16.87 14.69
CA GLU A 38 -15.95 -17.48 15.28
C GLU A 38 -17.03 -17.80 14.22
N GLU A 39 -17.08 -17.01 13.13
CA GLU A 39 -17.97 -17.25 11.98
C GLU A 39 -17.44 -18.35 11.02
N GLY A 40 -16.24 -18.87 11.26
CA GLY A 40 -15.67 -19.99 10.49
C GLY A 40 -15.12 -19.59 9.13
N ILE A 41 -14.51 -18.44 8.99
CA ILE A 41 -13.87 -17.96 7.76
C ILE A 41 -12.75 -18.89 7.28
N VAL A 42 -12.49 -18.91 5.99
CA VAL A 42 -11.46 -19.74 5.34
C VAL A 42 -10.25 -18.95 4.85
N GLY A 43 -10.27 -17.64 5.01
CA GLY A 43 -9.17 -16.74 4.68
C GLY A 43 -9.51 -15.29 4.96
N VAL A 44 -8.50 -14.44 5.02
CA VAL A 44 -8.62 -13.00 5.33
C VAL A 44 -8.01 -12.16 4.23
N ILE A 45 -8.67 -11.07 3.88
CA ILE A 45 -8.12 -9.96 3.11
C ILE A 45 -8.03 -8.77 4.08
N GLY A 46 -6.82 -8.32 4.38
CA GLY A 46 -6.62 -7.25 5.37
C GLY A 46 -5.31 -7.41 6.18
N ALA A 47 -5.01 -6.56 7.13
CA ALA A 47 -5.63 -5.25 7.23
C ALA A 47 -5.10 -4.36 6.10
N LEU A 48 -5.35 -3.04 6.10
CA LEU A 48 -4.84 -2.17 5.05
C LEU A 48 -3.45 -1.61 5.38
N THR A 49 -3.33 -1.01 6.57
CA THR A 49 -2.10 -0.33 7.02
C THR A 49 -1.13 -1.29 7.70
N SER A 50 0.18 -0.99 7.68
CA SER A 50 1.24 -1.88 8.14
C SER A 50 1.12 -2.27 9.60
N THR A 51 1.01 -1.33 10.53
CA THR A 51 0.90 -1.61 11.98
C THR A 51 -0.27 -2.54 12.31
N ASN A 52 -1.43 -2.30 11.68
CA ASN A 52 -2.61 -3.14 11.88
C ASN A 52 -2.44 -4.53 11.26
N THR A 53 -1.77 -4.60 10.10
CA THR A 53 -1.53 -5.88 9.43
C THR A 53 -0.50 -6.74 10.16
N VAL A 54 0.51 -6.14 10.80
CA VAL A 54 1.44 -6.89 11.66
C VAL A 54 0.67 -7.55 12.81
N ALA A 55 -0.25 -6.82 13.47
CA ALA A 55 -1.09 -7.39 14.53
C ALA A 55 -2.01 -8.52 14.00
N LEU A 56 -2.61 -8.34 12.83
CA LEU A 56 -3.41 -9.38 12.16
C LEU A 56 -2.55 -10.60 11.81
N ALA A 57 -1.36 -10.40 11.25
CA ALA A 57 -0.46 -11.48 10.86
C ALA A 57 -0.02 -12.33 12.05
N GLN A 58 0.25 -11.70 13.21
CA GLN A 58 0.54 -12.39 14.47
C GLN A 58 -0.65 -13.26 14.91
N ALA A 59 -1.86 -12.71 14.90
CA ALA A 59 -3.05 -13.45 15.29
C ALA A 59 -3.35 -14.60 14.31
N SER A 60 -3.33 -14.35 13.02
CA SER A 60 -3.65 -15.35 11.99
C SER A 60 -2.59 -16.46 11.86
N ALA A 61 -1.34 -16.19 12.25
CA ALA A 61 -0.28 -17.21 12.27
C ALA A 61 -0.57 -18.34 13.24
N ALA A 62 -1.17 -18.04 14.41
CA ALA A 62 -1.54 -19.04 15.41
C ALA A 62 -2.58 -20.04 14.88
N ASP A 63 -3.47 -19.59 14.01
CA ASP A 63 -4.55 -20.39 13.40
C ASP A 63 -4.19 -20.94 12.02
N ASN A 64 -2.98 -20.67 11.53
CA ASN A 64 -2.53 -20.97 10.16
C ASN A 64 -3.57 -20.55 9.12
N LEU A 65 -4.23 -19.38 9.31
CA LEU A 65 -5.29 -18.92 8.42
C LEU A 65 -4.72 -18.13 7.24
N PRO A 66 -5.02 -18.51 5.98
CA PRO A 66 -4.53 -17.78 4.80
C PRO A 66 -4.90 -16.31 4.86
N THR A 67 -3.92 -15.43 4.81
CA THR A 67 -4.09 -13.97 4.93
C THR A 67 -3.40 -13.28 3.76
N VAL A 68 -4.11 -12.37 3.08
CA VAL A 68 -3.53 -11.55 2.01
C VAL A 68 -3.73 -10.06 2.35
N ALA A 69 -2.62 -9.38 2.64
CA ALA A 69 -2.60 -7.96 2.91
C ALA A 69 -2.67 -7.16 1.59
N PRO A 70 -3.58 -6.20 1.43
CA PRO A 70 -3.63 -5.37 0.24
C PRO A 70 -2.43 -4.44 0.10
N ALA A 71 -2.21 -3.55 1.07
CA ALA A 71 -1.30 -2.40 0.96
C ALA A 71 -0.34 -2.24 2.15
N ALA A 72 -0.19 -3.25 2.97
CA ALA A 72 0.72 -3.21 4.12
C ALA A 72 2.15 -3.53 3.68
N THR A 73 2.98 -2.51 3.60
CA THR A 73 4.32 -2.54 2.98
C THR A 73 5.46 -2.84 3.95
N ALA A 74 5.25 -2.69 5.29
CA ALA A 74 6.28 -2.93 6.28
C ALA A 74 6.85 -4.36 6.21
N ALA A 75 8.16 -4.50 6.43
CA ALA A 75 8.87 -5.78 6.31
C ALA A 75 8.31 -6.87 7.24
N ASP A 76 7.83 -6.48 8.42
CA ASP A 76 7.36 -7.42 9.44
C ASP A 76 6.00 -8.07 9.14
N VAL A 77 5.27 -7.60 8.12
CA VAL A 77 3.96 -8.14 7.74
C VAL A 77 4.01 -9.63 7.41
N VAL A 78 5.01 -10.09 6.66
CA VAL A 78 5.12 -11.48 6.20
C VAL A 78 6.08 -12.35 7.04
N THR A 79 6.66 -11.78 8.10
CA THR A 79 7.62 -12.50 8.95
C THR A 79 6.97 -13.21 10.15
N GLN A 80 5.70 -12.88 10.44
CA GLN A 80 4.99 -13.41 11.61
C GLN A 80 4.55 -14.88 11.45
N GLY A 81 4.35 -15.31 10.22
CA GLY A 81 3.98 -16.70 9.88
C GLY A 81 4.16 -16.96 8.39
N LYS A 82 3.97 -18.20 7.97
CA LYS A 82 4.03 -18.59 6.55
C LYS A 82 2.68 -18.48 5.83
N ASN A 83 1.65 -18.04 6.54
CA ASN A 83 0.26 -17.94 6.09
C ASN A 83 -0.09 -16.57 5.53
N THR A 84 0.80 -15.56 5.67
CA THR A 84 0.55 -14.17 5.27
C THR A 84 1.33 -13.82 4.01
N TYR A 85 0.63 -13.24 3.06
CA TYR A 85 1.09 -12.73 1.78
C TYR A 85 0.64 -11.29 1.60
N ARG A 86 1.29 -10.51 0.71
CA ARG A 86 0.83 -9.15 0.36
C ARG A 86 0.63 -8.99 -1.14
N ALA A 87 -0.19 -8.03 -1.54
CA ALA A 87 -0.39 -7.65 -2.94
C ALA A 87 0.49 -6.45 -3.35
N CYS A 88 1.04 -5.70 -2.40
CA CYS A 88 1.89 -4.52 -2.60
C CYS A 88 3.39 -4.87 -2.59
N PHE A 89 4.22 -3.92 -3.00
CA PHE A 89 5.67 -3.91 -2.78
C PHE A 89 6.02 -3.60 -1.30
N THR A 90 7.30 -3.46 -0.97
CA THR A 90 7.78 -3.31 0.41
C THR A 90 8.32 -1.91 0.71
N ASP A 91 8.39 -1.53 2.00
CA ASP A 91 9.03 -0.28 2.44
C ASP A 91 10.48 -0.15 1.95
N PRO A 92 11.33 -1.20 2.02
CA PRO A 92 12.68 -1.13 1.46
C PRO A 92 12.71 -0.79 -0.03
N GLU A 93 11.81 -1.37 -0.84
CA GLU A 93 11.73 -1.07 -2.27
C GLU A 93 11.33 0.38 -2.51
N GLN A 94 10.32 0.89 -1.80
CA GLN A 94 9.89 2.30 -1.91
C GLN A 94 11.03 3.26 -1.56
N GLY A 95 11.69 3.06 -0.42
CA GLY A 95 12.78 3.93 0.02
C GLY A 95 13.95 3.97 -0.96
N VAL A 96 14.35 2.82 -1.50
CA VAL A 96 15.42 2.72 -2.51
C VAL A 96 15.01 3.41 -3.80
N VAL A 97 13.82 3.09 -4.32
CA VAL A 97 13.32 3.65 -5.58
C VAL A 97 13.21 5.17 -5.50
N MET A 98 12.71 5.71 -4.39
CA MET A 98 12.59 7.16 -4.23
C MET A 98 13.93 7.87 -4.04
N ALA A 99 14.93 7.23 -3.43
CA ALA A 99 16.29 7.76 -3.36
C ALA A 99 16.96 7.79 -4.75
N ASP A 100 16.83 6.71 -5.53
CA ASP A 100 17.31 6.63 -6.91
C ASP A 100 16.64 7.67 -7.82
N PHE A 101 15.32 7.83 -7.68
CA PHE A 101 14.57 8.85 -8.39
C PHE A 101 15.06 10.26 -8.03
N ALA A 102 15.23 10.57 -6.74
CA ALA A 102 15.75 11.86 -6.29
C ALA A 102 17.15 12.15 -6.87
N ALA A 103 18.02 11.15 -6.93
CA ALA A 103 19.35 11.29 -7.55
C ALA A 103 19.26 11.53 -9.08
N LYS A 104 18.34 10.83 -9.78
CA LYS A 104 18.07 11.05 -11.22
C LYS A 104 17.55 12.47 -11.50
N GLN A 105 16.76 13.04 -10.57
CA GLN A 105 16.30 14.43 -10.66
C GLN A 105 17.43 15.45 -10.40
N GLY A 106 18.61 14.99 -9.95
CA GLY A 106 19.76 15.83 -9.68
C GLY A 106 19.82 16.42 -8.28
N TYR A 107 18.91 16.03 -7.37
CA TYR A 107 18.89 16.48 -5.97
C TYR A 107 20.13 15.95 -5.25
N LYS A 108 20.73 16.79 -4.40
CA LYS A 108 21.93 16.49 -3.62
C LYS A 108 21.66 16.47 -2.13
N THR A 109 20.63 17.19 -1.70
CA THR A 109 20.27 17.34 -0.30
C THR A 109 18.78 17.13 -0.10
N VAL A 110 18.41 16.32 0.88
CA VAL A 110 17.00 16.03 1.21
C VAL A 110 16.81 16.10 2.73
N GLY A 111 15.75 16.80 3.17
CA GLY A 111 15.25 16.67 4.53
C GLY A 111 14.15 15.63 4.60
N THR A 112 13.86 15.05 5.77
CA THR A 112 12.76 14.10 5.92
C THR A 112 11.83 14.46 7.08
N ILE A 113 10.53 14.17 6.90
CA ILE A 113 9.50 14.32 7.94
C ILE A 113 8.57 13.12 7.93
N TYR A 114 8.42 12.43 9.06
CA TYR A 114 7.66 11.18 9.12
C TYR A 114 6.99 10.95 10.48
N ASN A 115 5.91 10.17 10.53
CA ASN A 115 5.29 9.71 11.76
C ASN A 115 6.19 8.65 12.43
N SER A 116 6.77 9.01 13.57
CA SER A 116 7.68 8.12 14.32
C SER A 116 6.99 6.97 15.04
N GLY A 117 5.66 6.96 15.11
CA GLY A 117 4.85 5.91 15.72
C GLY A 117 4.41 4.81 14.76
N GLY A 118 4.37 5.09 13.44
CA GLY A 118 3.90 4.14 12.43
C GLY A 118 5.01 3.23 11.88
N ASP A 119 4.70 1.96 11.65
CA ASP A 119 5.69 1.01 11.14
C ASP A 119 6.01 1.27 9.66
N TYR A 120 5.01 1.64 8.86
CA TYR A 120 5.16 2.05 7.47
C TYR A 120 6.08 3.27 7.33
N GLU A 121 5.73 4.37 7.98
CA GLU A 121 6.45 5.64 7.84
C GLU A 121 7.90 5.54 8.32
N LYS A 122 8.14 4.78 9.41
CA LYS A 122 9.49 4.47 9.89
C LYS A 122 10.25 3.60 8.90
N GLY A 123 9.62 2.56 8.38
CA GLY A 123 10.23 1.61 7.45
C GLY A 123 10.69 2.28 6.17
N VAL A 124 9.80 3.01 5.52
CA VAL A 124 10.11 3.73 4.27
C VAL A 124 11.14 4.83 4.51
N ASN A 125 11.02 5.63 5.60
CA ASN A 125 11.99 6.66 5.93
C ASN A 125 13.39 6.08 6.18
N ALA A 126 13.49 4.98 6.93
CA ALA A 126 14.76 4.33 7.20
C ALA A 126 15.42 3.81 5.92
N ALA A 127 14.66 3.14 5.05
CA ALA A 127 15.16 2.62 3.78
C ALA A 127 15.63 3.74 2.84
N PHE A 128 14.87 4.84 2.74
CA PHE A 128 15.26 6.02 1.97
C PHE A 128 16.57 6.63 2.49
N CYS A 129 16.66 6.87 3.81
CA CYS A 129 17.85 7.45 4.43
C CYS A 129 19.09 6.54 4.28
N GLU A 130 18.91 5.22 4.30
CA GLU A 130 19.99 4.25 4.06
C GLU A 130 20.44 4.24 2.58
N ALA A 131 19.52 4.43 1.65
CA ALA A 131 19.79 4.45 0.22
C ALA A 131 20.46 5.76 -0.24
N CYS A 132 20.06 6.91 0.33
CA CYS A 132 20.56 8.23 -0.07
C CYS A 132 22.08 8.35 -0.23
N PRO A 133 22.93 7.96 0.73
CA PRO A 133 24.37 8.08 0.57
C PRO A 133 24.93 7.17 -0.53
N LYS A 134 24.28 6.06 -0.85
CA LYS A 134 24.70 5.13 -1.90
C LYS A 134 24.53 5.74 -3.30
N VAL A 135 23.61 6.70 -3.44
CA VAL A 135 23.30 7.41 -4.69
C VAL A 135 23.80 8.87 -4.69
N GLY A 136 24.57 9.26 -3.68
CA GLY A 136 25.21 10.58 -3.59
C GLY A 136 24.31 11.69 -3.09
N ILE A 137 23.27 11.36 -2.33
CA ILE A 137 22.37 12.30 -1.65
C ILE A 137 22.75 12.40 -0.17
N THR A 138 22.75 13.62 0.36
CA THR A 138 22.91 13.90 1.79
C THR A 138 21.53 14.14 2.42
N VAL A 139 21.19 13.36 3.44
CA VAL A 139 20.03 13.66 4.31
C VAL A 139 20.46 14.74 5.30
N THR A 140 19.90 15.95 5.15
CA THR A 140 20.35 17.14 5.91
C THR A 140 19.71 17.25 7.28
N ASP A 141 18.51 16.74 7.44
CA ASP A 141 17.77 16.72 8.71
C ASP A 141 16.64 15.65 8.66
N GLN A 142 16.30 15.11 9.82
CA GLN A 142 15.24 14.13 9.95
C GLN A 142 14.34 14.50 11.14
N GLN A 143 13.08 14.74 10.88
CA GLN A 143 12.09 15.13 11.89
C GLN A 143 11.00 14.09 12.02
N GLY A 144 10.87 13.52 13.23
CA GLY A 144 9.77 12.62 13.59
C GLY A 144 8.67 13.38 14.34
N TYR A 145 7.41 13.10 13.99
CA TYR A 145 6.24 13.61 14.72
C TYR A 145 5.44 12.44 15.33
N SER A 146 4.43 12.74 16.15
CA SER A 146 3.54 11.77 16.77
C SER A 146 2.20 11.72 16.05
N ALA A 147 1.60 10.53 15.99
CA ALA A 147 0.26 10.37 15.43
C ALA A 147 -0.74 11.33 16.11
N GLY A 148 -1.54 12.02 15.30
CA GLY A 148 -2.50 13.01 15.76
C GLY A 148 -1.97 14.45 15.79
N ASP A 149 -0.68 14.68 15.54
CA ASP A 149 -0.14 16.02 15.34
C ASP A 149 -0.79 16.68 14.11
N VAL A 150 -1.04 17.99 14.20
CA VAL A 150 -1.66 18.77 13.12
C VAL A 150 -0.88 20.03 12.76
N ASP A 151 0.10 20.41 13.58
CA ASP A 151 0.99 21.55 13.36
C ASP A 151 2.43 21.05 13.18
N PHE A 152 2.90 21.15 11.95
CA PHE A 152 4.23 20.70 11.52
C PHE A 152 5.21 21.84 11.28
N LYS A 153 4.78 23.13 11.47
CA LYS A 153 5.58 24.30 11.11
C LYS A 153 6.91 24.36 11.84
N GLY A 154 6.95 23.93 13.11
CA GLY A 154 8.21 23.89 13.87
C GLY A 154 9.23 22.92 13.27
N LEU A 155 8.80 21.71 12.93
CA LEU A 155 9.64 20.68 12.32
C LEU A 155 10.06 21.09 10.91
N LEU A 156 9.12 21.58 10.10
CA LEU A 156 9.39 22.06 8.74
C LEU A 156 10.36 23.26 8.74
N THR A 157 10.25 24.17 9.68
CA THR A 157 11.19 25.29 9.81
C THR A 157 12.62 24.80 10.02
N THR A 158 12.82 23.76 10.83
CA THR A 158 14.14 23.15 11.07
C THR A 158 14.69 22.51 9.81
N ILE A 159 13.86 21.73 9.11
CA ILE A 159 14.25 21.10 7.83
C ILE A 159 14.60 22.18 6.79
N ILE A 160 13.72 23.15 6.57
CA ILE A 160 13.89 24.19 5.55
C ILE A 160 15.15 25.04 5.81
N ALA A 161 15.49 25.27 7.09
CA ALA A 161 16.73 26.00 7.45
C ALA A 161 18.01 25.31 6.98
N THR A 162 17.97 24.00 6.69
CA THR A 162 19.12 23.29 6.07
C THR A 162 19.23 23.51 4.57
N ASN A 163 18.27 24.21 3.96
CA ASN A 163 18.19 24.49 2.52
C ASN A 163 18.24 23.20 1.66
N PRO A 164 17.34 22.22 1.89
CA PRO A 164 17.32 20.99 1.11
C PRO A 164 16.77 21.22 -0.31
N ASP A 165 17.22 20.43 -1.30
CA ASP A 165 16.68 20.43 -2.66
C ASP A 165 15.25 19.86 -2.69
N ALA A 166 14.94 18.89 -1.80
CA ALA A 166 13.63 18.27 -1.66
C ALA A 166 13.34 17.89 -0.21
N ILE A 167 12.08 17.62 0.12
CA ILE A 167 11.67 17.06 1.42
C ILE A 167 10.98 15.71 1.18
N PHE A 168 11.49 14.63 1.76
CA PHE A 168 10.86 13.32 1.74
C PHE A 168 9.85 13.19 2.88
N CYS A 169 8.63 12.80 2.55
CA CYS A 169 7.49 12.77 3.44
C CYS A 169 6.69 11.45 3.29
N PRO A 170 7.23 10.29 3.75
CA PRO A 170 6.60 8.99 3.61
C PRO A 170 5.49 8.80 4.65
N ASN A 171 4.38 9.48 4.46
CA ASN A 171 3.24 9.46 5.37
C ASN A 171 1.95 9.20 4.60
N TYR A 172 0.84 9.02 5.31
CA TYR A 172 -0.48 8.90 4.68
C TYR A 172 -1.03 10.27 4.28
N PHE A 173 -1.84 10.29 3.23
CA PHE A 173 -2.38 11.47 2.54
C PHE A 173 -2.97 12.54 3.49
N ASN A 174 -3.62 12.16 4.58
CA ASN A 174 -4.24 13.07 5.55
C ASN A 174 -3.22 13.96 6.30
N ASP A 175 -2.03 13.44 6.60
CA ASP A 175 -0.95 14.19 7.22
C ASP A 175 -0.10 14.88 6.16
N VAL A 176 0.16 14.20 5.04
CA VAL A 176 0.88 14.76 3.89
C VAL A 176 0.25 16.07 3.41
N GLY A 177 -1.07 16.12 3.29
CA GLY A 177 -1.77 17.34 2.89
C GLY A 177 -1.43 18.53 3.78
N LYS A 178 -1.49 18.35 5.11
CA LYS A 178 -1.13 19.37 6.09
C LYS A 178 0.36 19.76 6.03
N ILE A 179 1.25 18.75 5.90
CA ILE A 179 2.70 18.94 5.84
C ILE A 179 3.07 19.75 4.59
N VAL A 180 2.56 19.38 3.43
CA VAL A 180 2.83 20.07 2.17
C VAL A 180 2.32 21.50 2.23
N THR A 181 1.05 21.72 2.61
CA THR A 181 0.45 23.07 2.73
C THR A 181 1.25 23.94 3.68
N GLN A 182 1.59 23.45 4.89
CA GLN A 182 2.38 24.22 5.85
C GLN A 182 3.81 24.50 5.36
N GLY A 183 4.41 23.57 4.63
CA GLY A 183 5.71 23.79 3.99
C GLY A 183 5.66 24.90 2.93
N ARG A 184 4.59 24.96 2.13
CA ARG A 184 4.36 26.05 1.16
C ARG A 184 4.12 27.40 1.86
N GLU A 185 3.35 27.42 2.93
CA GLU A 185 3.15 28.62 3.76
C GLU A 185 4.46 29.17 4.35
N LEU A 186 5.39 28.30 4.71
CA LEU A 186 6.75 28.64 5.17
C LEU A 186 7.69 29.05 4.02
N GLY A 187 7.23 29.00 2.78
CA GLY A 187 7.97 29.44 1.59
C GLY A 187 8.85 28.38 0.95
N PHE A 188 8.75 27.11 1.35
CA PHE A 188 9.49 26.04 0.66
C PHE A 188 8.98 25.88 -0.78
N LYS A 189 9.88 25.98 -1.76
CA LYS A 189 9.58 25.91 -3.20
C LYS A 189 10.04 24.62 -3.85
N GLY A 190 10.88 23.83 -3.16
CA GLY A 190 11.32 22.53 -3.65
C GLY A 190 10.18 21.50 -3.68
N PRO A 191 10.37 20.36 -4.36
CA PRO A 191 9.40 19.29 -4.35
C PRO A 191 9.33 18.61 -3.00
N PHE A 192 8.13 18.12 -2.66
CA PHE A 192 7.98 17.05 -1.71
C PHE A 192 8.01 15.71 -2.47
N LEU A 193 8.66 14.73 -1.86
CA LEU A 193 8.75 13.37 -2.34
C LEU A 193 7.98 12.46 -1.37
N GLY A 194 7.19 11.54 -1.88
CA GLY A 194 6.35 10.67 -1.09
C GLY A 194 6.51 9.20 -1.42
N ALA A 195 5.68 8.41 -0.79
CA ALA A 195 5.53 6.99 -1.01
C ALA A 195 4.04 6.65 -1.23
N ASP A 196 3.68 5.39 -1.41
CA ASP A 196 2.33 4.96 -1.80
C ASP A 196 1.19 5.45 -0.90
N GLY A 197 1.49 5.81 0.35
CA GLY A 197 0.55 6.43 1.29
C GLY A 197 -0.02 7.79 0.84
N TRP A 198 0.53 8.40 -0.22
CA TRP A 198 0.03 9.66 -0.78
C TRP A 198 -1.19 9.48 -1.68
N ASP A 199 -1.45 8.26 -2.14
CA ASP A 199 -2.57 8.01 -3.03
C ASP A 199 -3.90 8.37 -2.34
N GLY A 200 -4.78 9.06 -3.06
CA GLY A 200 -6.03 9.61 -2.51
C GLY A 200 -5.92 11.02 -1.91
N ILE A 201 -4.74 11.68 -1.95
CA ILE A 201 -4.57 13.05 -1.42
C ILE A 201 -5.41 14.08 -2.17
N ILE A 202 -5.70 13.82 -3.45
CA ILE A 202 -6.55 14.63 -4.33
C ILE A 202 -7.48 13.72 -5.15
N GLY A 203 -8.67 14.20 -5.44
CA GLY A 203 -9.64 13.48 -6.29
C GLY A 203 -10.50 12.44 -5.57
N GLY A 204 -10.39 12.31 -4.24
CA GLY A 204 -11.28 11.54 -3.38
C GLY A 204 -12.48 12.35 -2.90
N ASP A 205 -13.18 11.85 -1.87
CA ASP A 205 -14.33 12.53 -1.24
C ASP A 205 -13.92 13.84 -0.54
N GLN A 206 -12.65 13.98 -0.21
CA GLN A 206 -12.04 15.16 0.42
C GLN A 206 -10.69 15.46 -0.24
N GLU A 207 -10.41 16.73 -0.49
CA GLU A 207 -9.09 17.20 -0.89
C GLU A 207 -8.29 17.56 0.37
N TYR A 208 -7.10 16.96 0.51
CA TYR A 208 -6.22 17.15 1.67
C TYR A 208 -5.17 18.24 1.43
N ALA A 209 -4.85 18.54 0.18
CA ALA A 209 -4.01 19.66 -0.24
C ALA A 209 -4.49 20.20 -1.59
N SER A 210 -4.16 21.46 -1.88
CA SER A 210 -4.49 22.06 -3.18
C SER A 210 -3.62 21.50 -4.30
N ALA A 211 -4.15 21.52 -5.53
CA ALA A 211 -3.36 21.16 -6.72
C ALA A 211 -2.11 22.04 -6.87
N GLU A 212 -2.19 23.32 -6.49
CA GLU A 212 -1.07 24.26 -6.53
C GLU A 212 0.04 23.83 -5.55
N ASP A 213 -0.30 23.43 -4.33
CA ASP A 213 0.66 22.98 -3.32
C ASP A 213 1.37 21.69 -3.72
N LEU A 214 0.63 20.77 -4.37
CA LEU A 214 1.14 19.47 -4.82
C LEU A 214 1.89 19.53 -6.15
N ALA A 215 1.73 20.59 -6.93
CA ALA A 215 2.35 20.68 -8.25
C ALA A 215 3.87 20.46 -8.19
N GLY A 216 4.37 19.53 -9.02
CA GLY A 216 5.78 19.15 -9.07
C GLY A 216 6.25 18.31 -7.88
N CYS A 217 5.35 17.83 -7.03
CA CYS A 217 5.65 16.76 -6.05
C CYS A 217 5.55 15.40 -6.72
N PHE A 218 6.22 14.40 -6.11
CA PHE A 218 6.33 13.05 -6.66
C PHE A 218 6.09 12.01 -5.57
N TYR A 219 5.50 10.88 -5.94
CA TYR A 219 5.33 9.73 -5.04
C TYR A 219 5.34 8.42 -5.82
N ASP A 220 5.63 7.33 -5.16
CA ASP A 220 5.52 6.01 -5.77
C ASP A 220 4.12 5.41 -5.60
N SER A 221 3.74 4.51 -6.51
CA SER A 221 2.45 3.82 -6.49
C SER A 221 2.50 2.52 -7.30
N SER A 222 1.52 1.65 -7.11
CA SER A 222 1.30 0.46 -7.96
C SER A 222 0.23 0.69 -9.03
N PHE A 223 -0.49 1.81 -8.99
CA PHE A 223 -1.70 2.03 -9.79
C PHE A 223 -1.85 3.49 -10.18
N THR A 224 -2.45 3.72 -11.33
CA THR A 224 -2.91 5.05 -11.74
C THR A 224 -4.16 4.95 -12.61
N THR A 225 -5.09 5.89 -12.43
CA THR A 225 -6.29 6.00 -13.28
C THR A 225 -5.98 6.47 -14.69
N SER A 226 -4.76 6.95 -14.97
CA SER A 226 -4.32 7.36 -16.31
C SER A 226 -3.76 6.19 -17.16
N SER A 227 -3.80 4.95 -16.65
CA SER A 227 -3.33 3.78 -17.37
C SER A 227 -4.08 3.53 -18.67
N GLU A 228 -3.32 3.21 -19.73
CA GLU A 228 -3.87 2.83 -21.03
C GLU A 228 -4.22 1.33 -21.14
N ASP A 229 -3.87 0.52 -20.16
CA ASP A 229 -4.20 -0.91 -20.12
C ASP A 229 -5.72 -1.13 -20.06
N GLN A 230 -6.25 -1.94 -20.98
CA GLN A 230 -7.69 -2.20 -21.08
C GLN A 230 -8.26 -2.84 -19.81
N LYS A 231 -7.52 -3.70 -19.14
CA LYS A 231 -7.91 -4.34 -17.89
C LYS A 231 -8.07 -3.33 -16.75
N VAL A 232 -7.16 -2.34 -16.68
CA VAL A 232 -7.25 -1.24 -15.72
C VAL A 232 -8.45 -0.34 -16.03
N LYS A 233 -8.68 0.00 -17.31
CA LYS A 233 -9.86 0.76 -17.75
C LYS A 233 -11.17 0.03 -17.39
N ASP A 234 -11.23 -1.27 -17.61
CA ASP A 234 -12.40 -2.08 -17.27
C ASP A 234 -12.64 -2.13 -15.76
N PHE A 235 -11.56 -2.18 -14.96
CA PHE A 235 -11.65 -2.11 -13.49
C PHE A 235 -12.16 -0.75 -13.03
N ILE A 236 -11.59 0.36 -13.53
CA ILE A 236 -12.01 1.73 -13.20
C ILE A 236 -13.51 1.91 -13.51
N LYS A 237 -13.94 1.46 -14.69
CA LYS A 237 -15.37 1.52 -15.07
C LYS A 237 -16.23 0.69 -14.10
N ALA A 238 -15.86 -0.56 -13.83
CA ALA A 238 -16.63 -1.45 -12.95
C ALA A 238 -16.68 -0.93 -11.50
N PHE A 239 -15.60 -0.31 -11.03
CA PHE A 239 -15.55 0.33 -9.72
C PHE A 239 -16.49 1.53 -9.66
N GLY A 240 -16.46 2.41 -10.65
CA GLY A 240 -17.37 3.56 -10.74
C GLY A 240 -18.83 3.14 -10.84
N ASP A 241 -19.15 2.12 -11.65
CA ASP A 241 -20.52 1.58 -11.77
C ASP A 241 -21.06 1.03 -10.42
N ALA A 242 -20.18 0.58 -9.52
CA ALA A 242 -20.53 0.02 -8.22
C ALA A 242 -20.48 1.04 -7.07
N ASN A 243 -19.87 2.21 -7.27
CA ASN A 243 -19.60 3.21 -6.24
C ASN A 243 -19.99 4.64 -6.70
N ASP A 244 -21.18 4.80 -7.28
CA ASP A 244 -21.79 6.09 -7.65
C ASP A 244 -20.88 7.02 -8.49
N GLY A 245 -20.04 6.42 -9.33
CA GLY A 245 -19.12 7.14 -10.22
C GLY A 245 -17.76 7.49 -9.58
N ALA A 246 -17.48 7.05 -8.36
CA ALA A 246 -16.19 7.24 -7.71
C ALA A 246 -15.05 6.62 -8.53
N LYS A 247 -13.87 7.21 -8.44
CA LYS A 247 -12.64 6.65 -9.04
C LYS A 247 -11.91 5.79 -8.01
N PRO A 248 -11.36 4.63 -8.40
CA PRO A 248 -10.50 3.85 -7.52
C PRO A 248 -9.15 4.55 -7.31
N ASP A 249 -8.60 4.39 -6.12
CA ASP A 249 -7.22 4.70 -5.77
C ASP A 249 -6.34 3.45 -5.83
N ASN A 250 -5.06 3.59 -5.48
CA ASN A 250 -4.11 2.47 -5.36
C ASN A 250 -4.58 1.42 -4.34
N PHE A 251 -5.17 1.85 -3.22
CA PHE A 251 -5.63 0.94 -2.17
C PHE A 251 -6.80 0.07 -2.63
N ALA A 252 -7.74 0.64 -3.37
CA ALA A 252 -8.84 -0.10 -3.98
C ALA A 252 -8.35 -1.12 -5.02
N ALA A 253 -7.35 -0.74 -5.85
CA ALA A 253 -6.75 -1.63 -6.84
C ALA A 253 -5.99 -2.79 -6.17
N LEU A 254 -5.20 -2.51 -5.14
CA LEU A 254 -4.48 -3.53 -4.35
C LEU A 254 -5.44 -4.46 -3.60
N ALA A 255 -6.54 -3.93 -3.04
CA ALA A 255 -7.57 -4.75 -2.41
C ALA A 255 -8.27 -5.69 -3.40
N TYR A 256 -8.49 -5.23 -4.64
CA TYR A 256 -9.01 -6.06 -5.71
C TYR A 256 -8.03 -7.20 -6.05
N ASP A 257 -6.74 -6.91 -6.13
CA ASP A 257 -5.71 -7.92 -6.41
C ASP A 257 -5.53 -8.90 -5.25
N ALA A 258 -5.53 -8.43 -4.00
CA ALA A 258 -5.52 -9.29 -2.81
C ALA A 258 -6.71 -10.27 -2.80
N ALA A 259 -7.90 -9.78 -3.17
CA ALA A 259 -9.07 -10.62 -3.34
C ALA A 259 -8.88 -11.64 -4.47
N ALA A 260 -8.32 -11.24 -5.60
CA ALA A 260 -8.06 -12.14 -6.72
C ALA A 260 -7.07 -13.26 -6.34
N ILE A 261 -6.02 -12.94 -5.60
CA ILE A 261 -5.01 -13.89 -5.08
C ILE A 261 -5.69 -14.94 -4.20
N LEU A 262 -6.41 -14.53 -3.17
CA LEU A 262 -7.05 -15.44 -2.22
C LEU A 262 -8.15 -16.28 -2.88
N LEU A 263 -9.01 -15.66 -3.69
CA LEU A 263 -10.12 -16.34 -4.34
C LEU A 263 -9.67 -17.38 -5.36
N GLN A 264 -8.61 -17.12 -6.13
CA GLN A 264 -8.05 -18.11 -7.06
C GLN A 264 -7.45 -19.29 -6.32
N ALA A 265 -6.78 -19.07 -5.18
CA ALA A 265 -6.23 -20.13 -4.34
C ALA A 265 -7.35 -20.99 -3.73
N ILE A 266 -8.37 -20.38 -3.15
CA ILE A 266 -9.55 -21.08 -2.63
C ILE A 266 -10.23 -21.88 -3.74
N LYS A 267 -10.45 -21.29 -4.91
CA LYS A 267 -11.06 -21.97 -6.05
C LYS A 267 -10.29 -23.23 -6.43
N LYS A 268 -8.96 -23.15 -6.53
CA LYS A 268 -8.10 -24.29 -6.87
C LYS A 268 -8.23 -25.44 -5.87
N VAL A 269 -8.30 -25.13 -4.57
CA VAL A 269 -8.46 -26.14 -3.50
C VAL A 269 -9.87 -26.75 -3.50
N GLU A 270 -10.91 -25.95 -3.71
CA GLU A 270 -12.30 -26.42 -3.79
C GLU A 270 -12.54 -27.28 -5.04
N GLU A 271 -11.92 -26.97 -6.17
CA GLU A 271 -12.03 -27.76 -7.41
C GLU A 271 -11.31 -29.12 -7.28
N ALA A 272 -10.27 -29.22 -6.44
CA ALA A 272 -9.63 -30.49 -6.10
C ALA A 272 -10.55 -31.41 -5.29
N GLY A 273 -11.40 -30.82 -4.43
CA GLY A 273 -12.52 -31.49 -3.77
C GLY A 273 -12.14 -32.53 -2.70
N ASP A 274 -10.86 -32.60 -2.29
CA ASP A 274 -10.33 -33.63 -1.39
C ASP A 274 -10.20 -33.16 0.06
N LYS A 275 -10.52 -31.88 0.35
CA LYS A 275 -10.36 -31.28 1.67
C LYS A 275 -11.64 -30.64 2.19
N LYS A 276 -11.85 -30.75 3.51
CA LYS A 276 -12.96 -30.10 4.18
C LYS A 276 -12.64 -28.62 4.42
N ALA A 277 -13.48 -27.71 3.93
CA ALA A 277 -13.33 -26.28 4.16
C ALA A 277 -13.10 -25.96 5.64
N GLY A 278 -12.13 -25.10 5.94
CA GLY A 278 -11.76 -24.70 7.28
C GLY A 278 -10.91 -25.69 8.09
N SER A 279 -10.64 -26.90 7.56
CA SER A 279 -9.70 -27.84 8.22
C SER A 279 -8.24 -27.34 8.08
N GLU A 280 -7.34 -27.81 8.92
CA GLU A 280 -5.91 -27.46 8.85
C GLU A 280 -5.29 -27.81 7.48
N ASP A 281 -5.61 -28.99 6.94
CA ASP A 281 -5.15 -29.41 5.60
C ASP A 281 -5.73 -28.51 4.48
N TYR A 282 -6.93 -27.96 4.67
CA TYR A 282 -7.53 -27.02 3.74
C TYR A 282 -6.80 -25.67 3.79
N LYS A 283 -6.58 -25.12 4.97
CA LYS A 283 -5.87 -23.86 5.16
C LYS A 283 -4.48 -23.94 4.56
N GLN A 284 -3.73 -25.02 4.85
CA GLN A 284 -2.40 -25.25 4.29
C GLN A 284 -2.42 -25.35 2.77
N ALA A 285 -3.40 -26.03 2.20
CA ALA A 285 -3.54 -26.13 0.75
C ALA A 285 -3.83 -24.79 0.08
N VAL A 286 -4.62 -23.91 0.73
CA VAL A 286 -4.85 -22.54 0.24
C VAL A 286 -3.56 -21.72 0.30
N ILE A 287 -2.79 -21.81 1.40
CA ILE A 287 -1.48 -21.15 1.56
C ILE A 287 -0.51 -21.61 0.45
N ASP A 288 -0.40 -22.94 0.22
CA ASP A 288 0.45 -23.49 -0.82
C ASP A 288 0.00 -23.07 -2.22
N ALA A 289 -1.33 -22.95 -2.42
CA ALA A 289 -1.89 -22.46 -3.67
C ALA A 289 -1.58 -20.98 -3.91
N ILE A 290 -1.58 -20.13 -2.87
CA ILE A 290 -1.15 -18.73 -2.98
C ILE A 290 0.34 -18.67 -3.34
N ALA A 291 1.19 -19.39 -2.61
CA ALA A 291 2.64 -19.41 -2.81
C ALA A 291 3.05 -19.83 -4.25
N GLY A 292 2.35 -20.78 -4.82
CA GLY A 292 2.63 -21.33 -6.15
C GLY A 292 1.87 -20.69 -7.30
N ASN A 293 1.09 -19.62 -7.05
CA ASN A 293 0.27 -18.97 -8.06
C ASN A 293 0.95 -17.74 -8.66
N THR A 294 0.51 -17.39 -9.86
CA THR A 294 0.81 -16.11 -10.51
C THR A 294 -0.53 -15.47 -10.88
N VAL A 295 -0.75 -14.26 -10.42
CA VAL A 295 -1.97 -13.49 -10.68
C VAL A 295 -1.62 -12.30 -11.58
N GLU A 296 -2.34 -12.19 -12.70
CA GLU A 296 -2.32 -10.99 -13.54
C GLU A 296 -3.27 -9.95 -12.92
N GLY A 297 -2.77 -9.19 -11.97
CA GLY A 297 -3.51 -8.19 -11.20
C GLY A 297 -3.84 -6.91 -11.98
N ILE A 298 -4.58 -6.02 -11.35
CA ILE A 298 -4.83 -4.65 -11.85
C ILE A 298 -3.59 -3.79 -11.63
N THR A 299 -2.84 -4.09 -10.58
CA THR A 299 -1.59 -3.41 -10.23
C THR A 299 -0.35 -4.12 -10.80
N GLY A 300 -0.51 -4.90 -11.86
CA GLY A 300 0.55 -5.66 -12.53
C GLY A 300 0.57 -7.13 -12.17
N LYS A 301 1.61 -7.82 -12.62
CA LYS A 301 1.82 -9.25 -12.36
C LYS A 301 2.29 -9.48 -10.93
N ILE A 302 1.66 -10.43 -10.25
CA ILE A 302 1.95 -10.77 -8.84
C ILE A 302 2.35 -12.23 -8.78
N SER A 303 3.57 -12.51 -8.30
CA SER A 303 4.07 -13.85 -8.07
C SER A 303 5.03 -13.86 -6.88
N TYR A 304 5.08 -14.97 -6.16
CA TYR A 304 5.87 -15.10 -4.95
C TYR A 304 7.08 -16.02 -5.17
N ALA A 305 8.27 -15.57 -4.82
CA ALA A 305 9.52 -16.31 -5.00
C ALA A 305 9.97 -17.01 -3.70
N GLY A 306 9.02 -17.64 -2.97
CA GLY A 306 9.29 -18.34 -1.71
C GLY A 306 9.22 -17.46 -0.46
N THR A 307 8.82 -16.19 -0.61
CA THR A 307 8.47 -15.27 0.48
C THR A 307 7.00 -14.89 0.37
N GLY A 308 6.47 -14.15 1.35
CA GLY A 308 5.12 -13.54 1.23
C GLY A 308 5.10 -12.24 0.42
N ASP A 309 6.27 -11.80 -0.09
CA ASP A 309 6.44 -10.58 -0.86
C ASP A 309 6.38 -10.86 -2.36
N PRO A 310 5.59 -10.14 -3.13
CA PRO A 310 5.58 -10.27 -4.58
C PRO A 310 6.69 -9.45 -5.23
N LYS A 311 7.15 -9.88 -6.40
CA LYS A 311 7.91 -9.02 -7.32
C LYS A 311 6.93 -8.18 -8.12
N LYS A 312 7.06 -6.84 -8.06
CA LYS A 312 6.15 -5.88 -8.71
C LYS A 312 6.91 -4.70 -9.29
N SER A 313 6.38 -4.14 -10.37
CA SER A 313 6.79 -2.82 -10.88
C SER A 313 6.30 -1.72 -9.93
N ILE A 314 7.08 -0.65 -9.85
CA ILE A 314 6.75 0.56 -9.08
C ILE A 314 6.63 1.73 -10.06
N LEU A 315 5.53 2.44 -10.00
CA LEU A 315 5.30 3.68 -10.76
C LEU A 315 5.79 4.86 -9.95
N ILE A 316 6.44 5.83 -10.59
CA ILE A 316 6.63 7.15 -10.01
C ILE A 316 5.63 8.08 -10.64
N LEU A 317 4.84 8.73 -9.81
CA LEU A 317 3.76 9.63 -10.20
C LEU A 317 4.10 11.07 -9.83
N SER A 318 3.55 12.02 -10.60
CA SER A 318 3.68 13.46 -10.33
C SER A 318 2.34 14.15 -10.46
N PHE A 319 2.17 15.22 -9.68
CA PHE A 319 1.01 16.09 -9.74
C PHE A 319 1.23 17.27 -10.71
N GLY A 320 0.28 17.47 -11.61
CA GLY A 320 0.18 18.67 -12.44
C GLY A 320 -0.46 19.84 -11.70
N ASN A 321 -0.32 21.06 -12.26
CA ASN A 321 -0.92 22.29 -11.71
C ASN A 321 -2.46 22.24 -11.64
N ASP A 322 -3.08 21.38 -12.41
CA ASP A 322 -4.54 21.17 -12.49
C ASP A 322 -5.01 20.01 -11.60
N GLY A 323 -4.11 19.42 -10.80
CA GLY A 323 -4.38 18.26 -9.98
C GLY A 323 -4.37 16.92 -10.73
N SER A 324 -4.03 16.94 -12.02
CA SER A 324 -3.84 15.70 -12.77
C SER A 324 -2.64 14.89 -12.23
N VAL A 325 -2.75 13.57 -12.28
CA VAL A 325 -1.67 12.66 -11.89
C VAL A 325 -1.15 11.95 -13.13
N SER A 326 0.17 11.98 -13.33
CA SER A 326 0.82 11.35 -14.47
C SER A 326 2.00 10.48 -14.06
N VAL A 327 2.23 9.41 -14.84
CA VAL A 327 3.42 8.55 -14.67
C VAL A 327 4.64 9.28 -15.23
N VAL A 328 5.70 9.39 -14.44
CA VAL A 328 6.97 10.00 -14.85
C VAL A 328 8.11 8.98 -14.99
N ASP A 329 8.00 7.85 -14.29
CA ASP A 329 8.95 6.72 -14.42
C ASP A 329 8.24 5.41 -14.05
N THR A 330 8.78 4.28 -14.51
CA THR A 330 8.35 2.93 -14.13
C THR A 330 9.59 2.09 -13.83
N ILE A 331 9.64 1.55 -12.63
CA ILE A 331 10.77 0.74 -12.16
C ILE A 331 10.33 -0.73 -12.17
N GLU A 332 10.97 -1.55 -12.99
CA GLU A 332 10.71 -2.98 -13.04
C GLU A 332 11.43 -3.71 -11.89
N PRO A 333 10.86 -4.80 -11.34
CA PRO A 333 11.50 -5.58 -10.28
C PRO A 333 12.76 -6.26 -10.80
N GLU A 334 13.80 -6.29 -9.99
CA GLU A 334 15.03 -7.05 -10.26
C GLU A 334 14.86 -8.57 -10.15
#